data_5251e1c3a1aaa0020148177dc2db83d0
#
_entry.id   5251e1c3a1aaa0020148177dc2db83d0
#
_cell.length_a   1.000
_cell.length_b   1.000
_cell.length_c   1.000
_cell.angle_alpha   90.00
_cell.angle_beta   90.00
_cell.angle_gamma   90.00
#
_symmetry.space_group_name_H-M   'P 1'
#
loop_
_entity.id
_entity.type
_entity.pdbx_description
1 polymer ?
#
loop_
_entity_poly.entity_id
_entity_poly.type
_entity_poly.pdbx_seq_one_letter_code
_entity_poly.pdbx_strand_id
1 'polypeptide(L)'
;MANEEKKIWGIHTQDDNLFLKGNVIAIGWHEMGDLSLIDANRDAFKDKYVQVYPDAKKGSIATAAGMLYRFCYEVQIGDYVVFPSKSNREVNIGTVEGDYVYDPSQMEYVQTRKVKWLKHLPRMSFSQGALYEIGSAMSFFMVKNYADEFMAALDKGFKKSSAAADEDETVGATADDIIESTKDFILKELSRQLKGYDLEQFVADLLRAMGYRTTVSPQGGDSGIDITAYKDELPPRILVQVKSQDSDIKETTIQSLKGAMREGDYGLFVTLSNYTKNAQKYLDSTPIIRGINGTELVDLILKYYEDLSEKYRKMIPLKMVYIPVPKEE
;
A
#
# COMPACT_ATOMS: atom_id res chain seq x y z
N MET A 1 -33.10 16.38 -15.84
CA MET A 1 -31.74 15.91 -16.20
C MET A 1 -31.55 14.63 -15.43
N ALA A 2 -31.38 13.49 -16.07
CA ALA A 2 -31.15 12.24 -15.43
C ALA A 2 -29.80 12.38 -14.63
N ASN A 3 -29.83 12.03 -13.38
CA ASN A 3 -28.63 11.95 -12.55
C ASN A 3 -27.83 10.77 -13.09
N GLU A 4 -26.87 10.98 -14.00
CA GLU A 4 -25.99 9.91 -14.45
C GLU A 4 -25.23 9.41 -13.23
N GLU A 5 -25.36 8.13 -12.98
CA GLU A 5 -24.70 7.46 -11.87
C GLU A 5 -23.18 7.59 -12.06
N LYS A 6 -22.49 8.24 -11.12
CA LYS A 6 -21.06 8.47 -11.19
C LYS A 6 -20.31 7.15 -11.08
N LYS A 7 -19.40 6.92 -12.01
CA LYS A 7 -18.58 5.71 -12.03
C LYS A 7 -17.39 5.86 -11.11
N ILE A 8 -16.86 4.73 -10.66
CA ILE A 8 -15.63 4.64 -9.89
C ILE A 8 -14.59 3.87 -10.70
N TRP A 9 -13.42 4.47 -10.87
CA TRP A 9 -12.32 3.93 -11.65
C TRP A 9 -11.16 3.60 -10.76
N GLY A 10 -10.65 2.36 -10.82
CA GLY A 10 -9.39 1.97 -10.23
C GLY A 10 -8.24 2.24 -11.19
N ILE A 11 -7.12 2.73 -10.68
CA ILE A 11 -5.94 3.02 -11.49
C ILE A 11 -4.64 2.71 -10.74
N HIS A 12 -3.63 2.25 -11.47
CA HIS A 12 -2.29 1.98 -10.96
C HIS A 12 -1.23 2.81 -11.71
N THR A 13 -0.14 3.11 -11.00
CA THR A 13 1.06 3.74 -11.58
C THR A 13 2.31 3.17 -10.91
N GLN A 14 3.44 3.33 -11.58
CA GLN A 14 4.77 3.13 -10.98
C GLN A 14 5.34 4.45 -10.40
N ASP A 15 4.70 5.59 -10.67
CA ASP A 15 5.09 6.91 -10.15
C ASP A 15 3.95 7.57 -9.36
N ASP A 16 3.92 7.29 -8.05
CA ASP A 16 2.94 7.91 -7.12
C ASP A 16 3.03 9.44 -7.09
N ASN A 17 4.22 10.01 -7.34
CA ASN A 17 4.40 11.46 -7.32
C ASN A 17 3.70 12.13 -8.50
N LEU A 18 3.72 11.50 -9.68
CA LEU A 18 2.98 11.99 -10.84
C LEU A 18 1.50 12.18 -10.49
N PHE A 19 0.88 11.17 -9.86
CA PHE A 19 -0.54 11.23 -9.52
C PHE A 19 -0.81 12.21 -8.37
N LEU A 20 -0.13 12.04 -7.25
CA LEU A 20 -0.48 12.75 -6.02
C LEU A 20 -0.01 14.20 -6.00
N LYS A 21 1.18 14.51 -6.58
CA LYS A 21 1.69 15.88 -6.65
C LYS A 21 1.24 16.60 -7.90
N GLY A 22 1.13 15.86 -9.03
CA GLY A 22 0.68 16.41 -10.30
C GLY A 22 -0.82 16.66 -10.35
N ASN A 23 -1.60 16.08 -9.43
CA ASN A 23 -3.08 16.09 -9.48
C ASN A 23 -3.61 15.57 -10.82
N VAL A 24 -3.03 14.49 -11.28
CA VAL A 24 -3.42 13.82 -12.54
C VAL A 24 -3.53 12.32 -12.31
N ILE A 25 -4.30 11.67 -13.17
CA ILE A 25 -4.19 10.24 -13.43
C ILE A 25 -3.71 10.05 -14.85
N ALA A 26 -2.94 9.01 -15.09
CA ALA A 26 -2.36 8.78 -16.40
C ALA A 26 -2.15 7.29 -16.68
N ILE A 27 -2.19 6.95 -17.96
CA ILE A 27 -1.83 5.63 -18.46
C ILE A 27 -0.76 5.73 -19.55
N GLY A 28 -0.03 4.66 -19.75
CA GLY A 28 1.06 4.59 -20.73
C GLY A 28 0.59 4.49 -22.19
N TRP A 29 1.24 3.62 -22.96
CA TRP A 29 1.03 3.37 -24.39
C TRP A 29 1.34 4.60 -25.25
N HIS A 30 2.52 5.16 -25.07
CA HIS A 30 2.98 6.35 -25.82
C HIS A 30 3.00 6.13 -27.34
N GLU A 31 3.28 4.92 -27.82
CA GLU A 31 3.29 4.58 -29.23
C GLU A 31 1.89 4.63 -29.89
N MET A 32 0.84 4.56 -29.09
CA MET A 32 -0.53 4.75 -29.60
C MET A 32 -0.81 6.18 -30.07
N GLY A 33 0.02 7.14 -29.62
CA GLY A 33 -0.18 8.56 -29.89
C GLY A 33 -1.38 9.13 -29.18
N ASP A 34 -1.94 10.21 -29.72
CA ASP A 34 -3.16 10.83 -29.19
C ASP A 34 -4.38 9.96 -29.45
N LEU A 35 -4.96 9.42 -28.36
CA LEU A 35 -6.12 8.53 -28.42
C LEU A 35 -7.39 9.23 -28.93
N SER A 36 -7.50 10.55 -28.81
CA SER A 36 -8.64 11.31 -29.28
C SER A 36 -8.75 11.37 -30.82
N LEU A 37 -7.68 11.02 -31.52
CA LEU A 37 -7.66 10.92 -32.98
C LEU A 37 -8.12 9.55 -33.49
N ILE A 38 -8.42 8.61 -32.62
CA ILE A 38 -8.95 7.29 -32.97
C ILE A 38 -10.47 7.38 -32.89
N ASP A 39 -11.18 6.80 -33.85
CA ASP A 39 -12.64 6.75 -33.86
C ASP A 39 -13.18 6.22 -32.52
N ALA A 40 -14.24 6.86 -32.00
CA ALA A 40 -14.80 6.59 -30.69
C ALA A 40 -15.56 5.24 -30.62
N ASN A 41 -14.90 4.17 -31.01
CA ASN A 41 -15.41 2.81 -30.88
C ASN A 41 -14.29 1.82 -30.54
N ARG A 42 -14.66 0.73 -29.85
CA ARG A 42 -13.67 -0.26 -29.33
C ARG A 42 -12.95 -1.03 -30.43
N ASP A 43 -13.54 -1.20 -31.59
CA ASP A 43 -12.92 -1.97 -32.68
C ASP A 43 -11.81 -1.13 -33.34
N ALA A 44 -12.03 0.19 -33.56
CA ALA A 44 -10.98 1.09 -34.02
C ALA A 44 -9.75 1.10 -33.08
N PHE A 45 -9.98 1.04 -31.77
CA PHE A 45 -8.90 0.94 -30.78
C PHE A 45 -8.16 -0.40 -30.87
N LYS A 46 -8.85 -1.52 -31.12
CA LYS A 46 -8.20 -2.82 -31.35
C LYS A 46 -7.37 -2.82 -32.62
N ASP A 47 -7.92 -2.29 -33.73
CA ASP A 47 -7.22 -2.24 -35.00
C ASP A 47 -5.97 -1.36 -34.92
N LYS A 48 -6.08 -0.20 -34.27
CA LYS A 48 -4.93 0.67 -34.02
C LYS A 48 -3.89 -0.02 -33.12
N TYR A 49 -4.35 -0.71 -32.06
CA TYR A 49 -3.45 -1.42 -31.15
C TYR A 49 -2.66 -2.52 -31.86
N VAL A 50 -3.29 -3.30 -32.74
CA VAL A 50 -2.61 -4.34 -33.54
C VAL A 50 -1.61 -3.74 -34.51
N GLN A 51 -1.91 -2.57 -35.11
CA GLN A 51 -0.96 -1.87 -35.98
C GLN A 51 0.29 -1.43 -35.23
N VAL A 52 0.13 -0.92 -34.01
CA VAL A 52 1.23 -0.41 -33.18
C VAL A 52 2.02 -1.55 -32.51
N TYR A 53 1.33 -2.59 -32.08
CA TYR A 53 1.90 -3.74 -31.38
C TYR A 53 1.60 -5.06 -32.10
N PRO A 54 2.22 -5.34 -33.26
CA PRO A 54 1.89 -6.51 -34.09
C PRO A 54 2.17 -7.86 -33.39
N ASP A 55 3.12 -7.87 -32.45
CA ASP A 55 3.49 -9.07 -31.67
C ASP A 55 2.64 -9.29 -30.41
N ALA A 56 1.64 -8.44 -30.18
CA ALA A 56 0.79 -8.54 -29.00
C ALA A 56 -0.01 -9.86 -28.98
N LYS A 57 -0.08 -10.51 -27.81
CA LYS A 57 -0.87 -11.72 -27.63
C LYS A 57 -2.35 -11.42 -27.84
N LYS A 58 -3.08 -12.28 -28.58
CA LYS A 58 -4.52 -12.09 -28.89
C LYS A 58 -5.38 -11.77 -27.65
N GLY A 59 -5.11 -12.39 -26.51
CA GLY A 59 -5.84 -12.14 -25.28
C GLY A 59 -5.59 -10.75 -24.66
N SER A 60 -4.41 -10.16 -24.86
CA SER A 60 -4.08 -8.83 -24.32
C SER A 60 -4.64 -7.68 -25.18
N ILE A 61 -4.87 -7.90 -26.48
CA ILE A 61 -5.33 -6.85 -27.39
C ILE A 61 -6.68 -6.27 -26.96
N ALA A 62 -7.67 -7.12 -26.70
CA ALA A 62 -9.01 -6.68 -26.31
C ALA A 62 -9.01 -5.95 -24.96
N THR A 63 -8.17 -6.41 -24.02
CA THR A 63 -8.03 -5.82 -22.69
C THR A 63 -7.38 -4.44 -22.77
N ALA A 64 -6.23 -4.33 -23.45
CA ALA A 64 -5.50 -3.07 -23.60
C ALA A 64 -6.31 -2.03 -24.39
N ALA A 65 -6.84 -2.40 -25.56
CA ALA A 65 -7.70 -1.52 -26.36
C ALA A 65 -8.93 -1.04 -25.58
N GLY A 66 -9.54 -1.95 -24.79
CA GLY A 66 -10.67 -1.62 -23.92
C GLY A 66 -10.31 -0.66 -22.79
N MET A 67 -9.11 -0.76 -22.20
CA MET A 67 -8.62 0.19 -21.19
C MET A 67 -8.42 1.59 -21.81
N LEU A 68 -7.69 1.64 -22.92
CA LEU A 68 -7.41 2.89 -23.65
C LEU A 68 -8.71 3.60 -24.07
N TYR A 69 -9.66 2.87 -24.65
CA TYR A 69 -10.96 3.40 -25.02
C TYR A 69 -11.73 3.96 -23.82
N ARG A 70 -11.81 3.19 -22.71
CA ARG A 70 -12.48 3.67 -21.48
C ARG A 70 -11.84 4.93 -20.94
N PHE A 71 -10.52 4.95 -20.87
CA PHE A 71 -9.77 6.11 -20.35
C PHE A 71 -10.02 7.37 -21.18
N CYS A 72 -10.07 7.25 -22.52
CA CYS A 72 -10.27 8.37 -23.42
C CYS A 72 -11.75 8.82 -23.49
N TYR A 73 -12.70 7.87 -23.61
CA TYR A 73 -14.08 8.20 -23.98
C TYR A 73 -15.15 7.88 -22.93
N GLU A 74 -14.92 6.92 -22.02
CA GLU A 74 -15.95 6.52 -21.06
C GLU A 74 -15.81 7.24 -19.70
N VAL A 75 -14.61 7.71 -19.34
CA VAL A 75 -14.39 8.51 -18.13
C VAL A 75 -14.98 9.91 -18.33
N GLN A 76 -15.79 10.34 -17.36
CA GLN A 76 -16.43 11.64 -17.37
C GLN A 76 -15.94 12.54 -16.24
N ILE A 77 -16.03 13.85 -16.42
CA ILE A 77 -15.79 14.82 -15.35
C ILE A 77 -16.80 14.57 -14.22
N GLY A 78 -16.28 14.49 -13.00
CA GLY A 78 -17.05 14.17 -11.80
C GLY A 78 -17.13 12.68 -11.47
N ASP A 79 -16.62 11.78 -12.32
CA ASP A 79 -16.39 10.38 -11.93
C ASP A 79 -15.37 10.31 -10.80
N TYR A 80 -15.45 9.23 -10.00
CA TYR A 80 -14.48 8.99 -8.92
C TYR A 80 -13.31 8.14 -9.39
N VAL A 81 -12.18 8.34 -8.74
CA VAL A 81 -10.95 7.57 -8.98
C VAL A 81 -10.43 7.04 -7.66
N VAL A 82 -10.04 5.78 -7.64
CA VAL A 82 -9.39 5.12 -6.53
C VAL A 82 -8.00 4.69 -6.96
N PHE A 83 -6.99 5.20 -6.26
CA PHE A 83 -5.58 4.90 -6.49
C PHE A 83 -4.95 4.29 -5.23
N PRO A 84 -4.66 2.97 -5.22
CA PRO A 84 -3.94 2.34 -4.13
C PRO A 84 -2.43 2.58 -4.30
N SER A 85 -1.88 3.53 -3.55
CA SER A 85 -0.45 3.81 -3.53
C SER A 85 0.32 2.67 -2.84
N LYS A 86 1.40 2.21 -3.48
CA LYS A 86 2.31 1.21 -2.91
C LYS A 86 3.33 1.84 -1.97
N SER A 87 3.74 3.08 -2.22
CA SER A 87 4.82 3.75 -1.50
C SER A 87 4.46 4.14 -0.06
N ASN A 88 3.20 4.60 0.17
CA ASN A 88 2.74 5.04 1.49
C ASN A 88 1.64 4.16 2.09
N ARG A 89 1.23 3.09 1.40
CA ARG A 89 0.17 2.16 1.86
C ARG A 89 -1.19 2.84 2.08
N GLU A 90 -1.50 3.85 1.28
CA GLU A 90 -2.77 4.56 1.31
C GLU A 90 -3.63 4.23 0.10
N VAL A 91 -4.94 4.34 0.29
CA VAL A 91 -5.94 4.40 -0.77
C VAL A 91 -6.32 5.85 -0.95
N ASN A 92 -6.06 6.38 -2.13
CA ASN A 92 -6.32 7.77 -2.47
C ASN A 92 -7.60 7.83 -3.30
N ILE A 93 -8.57 8.62 -2.86
CA ILE A 93 -9.86 8.78 -3.54
C ILE A 93 -9.96 10.22 -4.04
N GLY A 94 -10.24 10.37 -5.33
CA GLY A 94 -10.38 11.66 -5.98
C GLY A 94 -11.56 11.71 -6.95
N THR A 95 -11.77 12.88 -7.55
CA THR A 95 -12.70 13.10 -8.65
C THR A 95 -11.98 13.57 -9.90
N VAL A 96 -12.44 13.11 -11.05
CA VAL A 96 -11.98 13.60 -12.36
C VAL A 96 -12.46 15.04 -12.54
N GLU A 97 -11.54 15.98 -12.77
CA GLU A 97 -11.82 17.40 -12.97
C GLU A 97 -11.57 17.86 -14.43
N GLY A 98 -10.91 17.04 -15.24
CA GLY A 98 -10.55 17.41 -16.60
C GLY A 98 -10.87 16.35 -17.64
N ASP A 99 -10.99 16.82 -18.87
CA ASP A 99 -11.09 15.94 -20.03
C ASP A 99 -9.80 15.18 -20.25
N TYR A 100 -9.83 14.20 -21.16
CA TYR A 100 -8.65 13.53 -21.65
C TYR A 100 -7.69 14.53 -22.33
N VAL A 101 -6.41 14.40 -22.01
CA VAL A 101 -5.33 15.19 -22.61
C VAL A 101 -4.17 14.26 -22.99
N TYR A 102 -3.72 14.35 -24.21
CA TYR A 102 -2.47 13.76 -24.67
C TYR A 102 -1.32 14.72 -24.35
N ASP A 103 -0.40 14.28 -23.48
CA ASP A 103 0.77 15.07 -23.06
C ASP A 103 2.07 14.34 -23.44
N PRO A 104 2.65 14.60 -24.61
CA PRO A 104 3.86 13.95 -25.07
C PRO A 104 5.12 14.35 -24.27
N SER A 105 5.03 15.34 -23.38
CA SER A 105 6.13 15.69 -22.47
C SER A 105 6.30 14.69 -21.32
N GLN A 106 5.27 13.90 -21.02
CA GLN A 106 5.27 12.83 -20.03
C GLN A 106 5.76 11.53 -20.69
N MET A 107 7.05 11.20 -20.56
CA MET A 107 7.72 10.14 -21.32
C MET A 107 7.00 8.78 -21.32
N GLU A 108 6.48 8.33 -20.16
CA GLU A 108 5.83 7.02 -20.04
C GLU A 108 4.30 7.13 -19.92
N TYR A 109 3.80 8.20 -19.32
CA TYR A 109 2.40 8.39 -18.95
C TYR A 109 1.74 9.53 -19.74
N VAL A 110 1.71 9.38 -21.06
CA VAL A 110 1.29 10.44 -22.00
C VAL A 110 -0.22 10.67 -22.07
N GLN A 111 -1.01 9.68 -21.65
CA GLN A 111 -2.47 9.75 -21.67
C GLN A 111 -2.95 10.22 -20.29
N THR A 112 -3.40 11.46 -20.18
CA THR A 112 -3.62 12.09 -18.86
C THR A 112 -5.04 12.62 -18.67
N ARG A 113 -5.45 12.74 -17.41
CA ARG A 113 -6.66 13.46 -16.97
C ARG A 113 -6.39 14.15 -15.64
N LYS A 114 -6.90 15.38 -15.47
CA LYS A 114 -6.83 16.09 -14.20
C LYS A 114 -7.76 15.46 -13.16
N VAL A 115 -7.25 15.36 -11.93
CA VAL A 115 -7.98 14.80 -10.80
C VAL A 115 -7.81 15.71 -9.59
N LYS A 116 -8.83 15.83 -8.78
CA LYS A 116 -8.76 16.42 -7.44
C LYS A 116 -8.82 15.31 -6.41
N TRP A 117 -7.76 15.13 -5.67
CA TRP A 117 -7.73 14.19 -4.56
C TRP A 117 -8.55 14.73 -3.39
N LEU A 118 -9.49 13.92 -2.90
CA LEU A 118 -10.46 14.28 -1.87
C LEU A 118 -10.07 13.69 -0.51
N LYS A 119 -9.60 12.45 -0.51
CA LYS A 119 -9.18 11.74 0.71
C LYS A 119 -7.99 10.81 0.46
N HIS A 120 -7.20 10.66 1.53
CA HIS A 120 -6.09 9.74 1.63
C HIS A 120 -6.32 8.92 2.89
N LEU A 121 -6.50 7.62 2.77
CA LEU A 121 -6.86 6.73 3.87
C LEU A 121 -5.93 5.53 3.92
N PRO A 122 -5.51 5.10 5.12
CA PRO A 122 -4.72 3.87 5.25
C PRO A 122 -5.48 2.68 4.63
N ARG A 123 -4.78 1.79 3.91
CA ARG A 123 -5.37 0.57 3.33
C ARG A 123 -6.15 -0.25 4.36
N MET A 124 -5.67 -0.26 5.60
CA MET A 124 -6.35 -0.94 6.73
C MET A 124 -7.76 -0.43 7.04
N SER A 125 -8.17 0.71 6.50
CA SER A 125 -9.53 1.25 6.66
C SER A 125 -10.57 0.51 5.83
N PHE A 126 -10.14 -0.27 4.84
CA PHE A 126 -11.00 -0.95 3.88
C PHE A 126 -11.08 -2.46 4.15
N SER A 127 -12.17 -3.08 3.70
CA SER A 127 -12.33 -4.53 3.73
C SER A 127 -11.29 -5.22 2.84
N GLN A 128 -11.05 -6.52 3.08
CA GLN A 128 -10.12 -7.28 2.26
C GLN A 128 -10.62 -7.41 0.82
N GLY A 129 -11.94 -7.59 0.63
CA GLY A 129 -12.56 -7.66 -0.69
C GLY A 129 -12.37 -6.36 -1.48
N ALA A 130 -12.59 -5.18 -0.85
CA ALA A 130 -12.31 -3.89 -1.49
C ALA A 130 -10.84 -3.75 -1.91
N LEU A 131 -9.91 -4.21 -1.05
CA LEU A 131 -8.48 -4.18 -1.36
C LEU A 131 -8.10 -5.16 -2.48
N TYR A 132 -8.75 -6.32 -2.57
CA TYR A 132 -8.57 -7.24 -3.70
C TYR A 132 -9.08 -6.63 -5.01
N GLU A 133 -10.27 -6.02 -5.00
CA GLU A 133 -10.79 -5.39 -6.21
C GLU A 133 -9.88 -4.30 -6.76
N ILE A 134 -9.36 -3.42 -5.89
CA ILE A 134 -8.42 -2.36 -6.31
C ILE A 134 -6.99 -2.85 -6.48
N GLY A 135 -6.67 -4.08 -6.09
CA GLY A 135 -5.41 -4.78 -6.37
C GLY A 135 -5.36 -5.44 -7.75
N SER A 136 -6.29 -5.11 -8.66
CA SER A 136 -6.36 -5.66 -10.01
C SER A 136 -5.05 -5.56 -10.78
N ALA A 137 -4.74 -6.59 -11.56
CA ALA A 137 -3.60 -6.59 -12.48
C ALA A 137 -3.72 -5.58 -13.63
N MET A 138 -4.92 -5.00 -13.84
CA MET A 138 -5.14 -4.01 -14.89
C MET A 138 -4.71 -2.62 -14.41
N SER A 139 -4.00 -1.88 -15.25
CA SER A 139 -3.58 -0.51 -14.94
C SER A 139 -4.75 0.47 -14.79
N PHE A 140 -5.89 0.18 -15.44
CA PHE A 140 -7.10 0.99 -15.37
C PHE A 140 -8.35 0.12 -15.54
N PHE A 141 -9.30 0.21 -14.60
CA PHE A 141 -10.49 -0.63 -14.55
C PHE A 141 -11.65 0.05 -13.84
N MET A 142 -12.85 -0.50 -13.96
CA MET A 142 -14.03 -0.03 -13.23
C MET A 142 -14.17 -0.81 -11.91
N VAL A 143 -14.27 -0.09 -10.80
CA VAL A 143 -14.64 -0.65 -9.50
C VAL A 143 -16.15 -0.87 -9.48
N LYS A 144 -16.57 -2.10 -9.15
CA LYS A 144 -17.98 -2.51 -9.24
C LYS A 144 -18.53 -3.08 -7.93
N ASN A 145 -17.77 -4.02 -7.34
CA ASN A 145 -18.30 -4.83 -6.24
C ASN A 145 -18.25 -4.09 -4.90
N TYR A 146 -17.23 -3.25 -4.71
CA TYR A 146 -17.01 -2.50 -3.47
C TYR A 146 -17.10 -0.98 -3.67
N ALA A 147 -17.80 -0.55 -4.73
CA ALA A 147 -17.99 0.87 -5.05
C ALA A 147 -18.57 1.65 -3.87
N ASP A 148 -19.58 1.10 -3.19
CA ASP A 148 -20.24 1.72 -2.03
C ASP A 148 -19.29 1.93 -0.85
N GLU A 149 -18.34 1.02 -0.63
CA GLU A 149 -17.35 1.15 0.45
C GLU A 149 -16.41 2.34 0.19
N PHE A 150 -15.95 2.52 -1.05
CA PHE A 150 -15.12 3.67 -1.43
C PHE A 150 -15.90 4.98 -1.39
N MET A 151 -17.17 4.97 -1.74
CA MET A 151 -18.04 6.16 -1.62
C MET A 151 -18.30 6.52 -0.16
N ALA A 152 -18.63 5.54 0.68
CA ALA A 152 -18.80 5.74 2.11
C ALA A 152 -17.52 6.30 2.77
N ALA A 153 -16.34 5.93 2.25
CA ALA A 153 -15.08 6.42 2.74
C ALA A 153 -14.91 7.95 2.57
N LEU A 154 -15.67 8.60 1.70
CA LEU A 154 -15.67 10.05 1.56
C LEU A 154 -16.39 10.78 2.70
N ASP A 155 -17.26 10.10 3.42
CA ASP A 155 -17.99 10.68 4.54
C ASP A 155 -17.08 11.02 5.73
N LYS A 156 -17.43 12.09 6.48
CA LYS A 156 -16.65 12.54 7.65
C LYS A 156 -16.64 11.53 8.80
N GLY A 157 -17.60 10.61 8.82
CA GLY A 157 -17.78 9.60 9.86
C GLY A 157 -17.30 8.20 9.48
N PHE A 158 -16.62 8.04 8.35
CA PHE A 158 -16.15 6.72 7.91
C PHE A 158 -15.24 6.09 8.98
N LYS A 159 -15.69 4.95 9.49
CA LYS A 159 -14.95 4.14 10.46
C LYS A 159 -14.34 2.95 9.75
N LYS A 160 -13.17 2.53 10.24
CA LYS A 160 -12.49 1.30 9.81
C LYS A 160 -13.50 0.15 9.69
N SER A 161 -13.51 -0.52 8.54
CA SER A 161 -14.34 -1.71 8.33
C SER A 161 -14.00 -2.76 9.41
N SER A 162 -15.00 -3.21 10.15
CA SER A 162 -14.86 -4.41 10.98
C SER A 162 -14.92 -5.59 10.01
N ALA A 163 -13.76 -6.11 9.59
CA ALA A 163 -13.66 -7.16 8.60
C ALA A 163 -14.56 -8.36 8.97
N ALA A 164 -15.72 -8.45 8.33
CA ALA A 164 -16.34 -9.74 8.09
C ALA A 164 -15.46 -10.49 7.09
N ALA A 165 -15.18 -11.75 7.34
CA ALA A 165 -14.45 -12.59 6.41
C ALA A 165 -15.36 -12.83 5.21
N ASP A 166 -15.23 -12.03 4.16
CA ASP A 166 -15.84 -12.31 2.87
C ASP A 166 -14.88 -13.20 2.09
N GLU A 167 -15.30 -14.44 1.87
CA GLU A 167 -14.67 -15.37 0.96
C GLU A 167 -15.06 -14.94 -0.47
N ASP A 168 -14.20 -14.18 -1.13
CA ASP A 168 -14.42 -13.83 -2.53
C ASP A 168 -13.45 -14.61 -3.45
N GLU A 169 -14.02 -15.52 -4.23
CA GLU A 169 -13.31 -16.45 -5.12
C GLU A 169 -12.85 -15.83 -6.46
N THR A 170 -12.99 -14.55 -6.69
CA THR A 170 -12.99 -14.02 -8.04
C THR A 170 -11.89 -13.05 -8.38
N VAL A 171 -10.63 -13.36 -8.28
CA VAL A 171 -9.64 -12.65 -9.14
C VAL A 171 -8.38 -13.47 -9.30
N GLY A 172 -8.03 -13.81 -10.55
CA GLY A 172 -6.68 -14.29 -10.87
C GLY A 172 -5.67 -13.21 -10.55
N ALA A 173 -5.30 -13.14 -9.27
CA ALA A 173 -4.36 -12.17 -8.75
C ALA A 173 -2.97 -12.42 -9.32
N THR A 174 -2.26 -11.36 -9.68
CA THR A 174 -0.83 -11.45 -9.98
C THR A 174 -0.04 -11.77 -8.72
N ALA A 175 1.21 -12.20 -8.88
CA ALA A 175 2.10 -12.44 -7.74
C ALA A 175 2.20 -11.22 -6.82
N ASP A 176 2.30 -10.03 -7.39
CA ASP A 176 2.36 -8.77 -6.64
C ASP A 176 1.08 -8.51 -5.83
N ASP A 177 -0.09 -8.78 -6.41
CA ASP A 177 -1.37 -8.60 -5.73
C ASP A 177 -1.51 -9.56 -4.54
N ILE A 178 -1.05 -10.80 -4.69
CA ILE A 178 -1.02 -11.80 -3.61
C ILE A 178 -0.08 -11.32 -2.48
N ILE A 179 1.12 -10.84 -2.82
CA ILE A 179 2.09 -10.34 -1.86
C ILE A 179 1.50 -9.14 -1.10
N GLU A 180 0.96 -8.16 -1.82
CA GLU A 180 0.39 -6.95 -1.20
C GLU A 180 -0.82 -7.28 -0.32
N SER A 181 -1.71 -8.16 -0.77
CA SER A 181 -2.86 -8.63 0.01
C SER A 181 -2.42 -9.36 1.27
N THR A 182 -1.36 -10.16 1.18
CA THR A 182 -0.78 -10.87 2.34
C THR A 182 -0.21 -9.86 3.34
N LYS A 183 0.49 -8.83 2.88
CA LYS A 183 1.00 -7.75 3.75
C LYS A 183 -0.14 -7.01 4.45
N ASP A 184 -1.20 -6.68 3.73
CA ASP A 184 -2.38 -6.04 4.31
C ASP A 184 -3.06 -6.92 5.37
N PHE A 185 -3.19 -8.22 5.09
CA PHE A 185 -3.73 -9.19 6.06
C PHE A 185 -2.90 -9.22 7.33
N ILE A 186 -1.57 -9.36 7.24
CA ILE A 186 -0.68 -9.39 8.39
C ILE A 186 -0.84 -8.11 9.22
N LEU A 187 -0.78 -6.94 8.59
CA LEU A 187 -0.86 -5.66 9.29
C LEU A 187 -2.23 -5.48 10.00
N LYS A 188 -3.33 -5.92 9.37
CA LYS A 188 -4.66 -5.95 9.98
C LYS A 188 -4.71 -6.87 11.22
N GLU A 189 -4.17 -8.08 11.11
CA GLU A 189 -4.16 -9.03 12.23
C GLU A 189 -3.33 -8.48 13.40
N LEU A 190 -2.15 -7.92 13.15
CA LEU A 190 -1.35 -7.27 14.18
C LEU A 190 -2.12 -6.14 14.86
N SER A 191 -2.67 -5.21 14.09
CA SER A 191 -3.41 -4.06 14.64
C SER A 191 -4.66 -4.46 15.41
N ARG A 192 -5.31 -5.57 15.02
CA ARG A 192 -6.52 -6.08 15.67
C ARG A 192 -6.21 -6.80 16.98
N GLN A 193 -5.19 -7.65 16.98
CA GLN A 193 -4.94 -8.59 18.06
C GLN A 193 -3.88 -8.12 19.06
N LEU A 194 -2.95 -7.24 18.63
CA LEU A 194 -1.83 -6.82 19.46
C LEU A 194 -1.90 -5.33 19.79
N LYS A 195 -2.13 -5.03 21.08
CA LYS A 195 -2.12 -3.66 21.60
C LYS A 195 -1.15 -3.55 22.78
N GLY A 196 -0.46 -2.41 22.86
CA GLY A 196 0.45 -2.12 23.98
C GLY A 196 1.42 -3.27 24.22
N TYR A 197 1.40 -3.83 25.41
CA TYR A 197 2.31 -4.88 25.88
C TYR A 197 2.32 -6.14 25.01
N ASP A 198 1.17 -6.53 24.43
CA ASP A 198 1.12 -7.70 23.54
C ASP A 198 1.93 -7.48 22.25
N LEU A 199 1.94 -6.25 21.70
CA LEU A 199 2.79 -5.91 20.56
C LEU A 199 4.29 -5.90 20.96
N GLU A 200 4.62 -5.43 22.14
CA GLU A 200 5.99 -5.48 22.68
C GLU A 200 6.50 -6.93 22.76
N GLN A 201 5.66 -7.84 23.29
CA GLN A 201 5.98 -9.27 23.35
C GLN A 201 6.17 -9.88 21.95
N PHE A 202 5.34 -9.50 20.99
CA PHE A 202 5.47 -9.94 19.61
C PHE A 202 6.77 -9.44 18.96
N VAL A 203 7.11 -8.17 19.13
CA VAL A 203 8.35 -7.60 18.59
C VAL A 203 9.57 -8.28 19.23
N ALA A 204 9.49 -8.61 20.53
CA ALA A 204 10.54 -9.35 21.19
C ALA A 204 10.71 -10.77 20.62
N ASP A 205 9.61 -11.46 20.28
CA ASP A 205 9.63 -12.77 19.62
C ASP A 205 10.24 -12.69 18.21
N LEU A 206 9.84 -11.68 17.43
CA LEU A 206 10.42 -11.43 16.11
C LEU A 206 11.93 -11.17 16.19
N LEU A 207 12.39 -10.38 17.15
CA LEU A 207 13.82 -10.15 17.36
C LEU A 207 14.55 -11.45 17.75
N ARG A 208 13.92 -12.35 18.52
CA ARG A 208 14.48 -13.69 18.81
C ARG A 208 14.57 -14.54 17.54
N ALA A 209 13.53 -14.53 16.70
CA ALA A 209 13.57 -15.19 15.39
C ALA A 209 14.71 -14.66 14.50
N MET A 210 15.05 -13.37 14.63
CA MET A 210 16.21 -12.74 13.97
C MET A 210 17.55 -13.07 14.63
N GLY A 211 17.56 -13.86 15.71
CA GLY A 211 18.76 -14.30 16.43
C GLY A 211 19.24 -13.32 17.51
N TYR A 212 18.38 -12.42 18.00
CA TYR A 212 18.68 -11.57 19.15
C TYR A 212 18.19 -12.22 20.44
N ARG A 213 18.88 -11.94 21.55
CA ARG A 213 18.36 -12.20 22.90
C ARG A 213 17.59 -10.98 23.35
N THR A 214 16.38 -11.17 23.87
CA THR A 214 15.52 -10.06 24.27
C THR A 214 15.02 -10.21 25.70
N THR A 215 14.94 -9.08 26.39
CA THR A 215 14.26 -8.93 27.66
C THR A 215 13.18 -7.86 27.51
N VAL A 216 11.92 -8.21 27.76
CA VAL A 216 10.81 -7.27 27.74
C VAL A 216 10.68 -6.62 29.10
N SER A 217 10.50 -5.31 29.15
CA SER A 217 10.28 -4.56 30.39
C SER A 217 8.95 -4.94 31.03
N PRO A 218 8.85 -4.93 32.38
CA PRO A 218 7.56 -5.14 33.03
C PRO A 218 6.52 -4.10 32.58
N GLN A 219 5.28 -4.53 32.49
CA GLN A 219 4.16 -3.66 32.12
C GLN A 219 4.06 -2.48 33.11
N GLY A 220 4.03 -1.24 32.59
CA GLY A 220 3.94 -0.02 33.38
C GLY A 220 5.31 0.52 33.86
N GLY A 221 6.41 0.06 33.30
CA GLY A 221 7.72 0.64 33.56
C GLY A 221 7.88 2.05 32.99
N ASP A 222 8.36 2.99 33.81
CA ASP A 222 8.41 4.45 33.49
C ASP A 222 9.58 4.85 32.56
N SER A 223 10.39 3.91 32.09
CA SER A 223 11.63 4.23 31.35
C SER A 223 11.45 4.52 29.87
N GLY A 224 10.25 4.28 29.31
CA GLY A 224 9.97 4.42 27.87
C GLY A 224 10.72 3.41 26.98
N ILE A 225 11.38 2.41 27.59
CA ILE A 225 12.05 1.30 26.90
C ILE A 225 11.23 0.03 27.12
N ASP A 226 10.73 -0.53 26.03
CA ASP A 226 9.84 -1.67 26.08
C ASP A 226 10.62 -2.99 26.02
N ILE A 227 11.72 -3.02 25.24
CA ILE A 227 12.56 -4.23 25.09
C ILE A 227 14.04 -3.84 25.11
N THR A 228 14.85 -4.67 25.75
CA THR A 228 16.32 -4.63 25.60
C THR A 228 16.77 -5.86 24.83
N ALA A 229 17.54 -5.65 23.76
CA ALA A 229 18.01 -6.72 22.89
C ALA A 229 19.54 -6.72 22.74
N TYR A 230 20.11 -7.92 22.55
CA TYR A 230 21.52 -8.15 22.29
C TYR A 230 21.67 -9.16 21.16
N LYS A 231 22.68 -8.96 20.28
CA LYS A 231 22.98 -9.95 19.24
C LYS A 231 23.68 -11.19 19.79
N ASP A 232 24.57 -10.97 20.75
CA ASP A 232 25.35 -11.98 21.45
C ASP A 232 25.55 -11.56 22.91
N GLU A 233 26.60 -12.09 23.60
CA GLU A 233 26.91 -11.81 25.01
C GLU A 233 27.50 -10.41 25.23
N LEU A 234 27.93 -9.72 24.17
CA LEU A 234 28.70 -8.48 24.24
C LEU A 234 27.91 -7.27 23.74
N PRO A 235 28.30 -6.03 24.15
CA PRO A 235 27.79 -4.82 23.57
C PRO A 235 27.96 -4.77 22.03
N PRO A 236 27.14 -3.99 21.30
CA PRO A 236 26.21 -3.02 21.84
C PRO A 236 24.86 -3.63 22.24
N ARG A 237 24.19 -3.02 23.22
CA ARG A 237 22.77 -3.30 23.46
C ARG A 237 21.88 -2.43 22.57
N ILE A 238 20.71 -2.94 22.25
CA ILE A 238 19.70 -2.25 21.48
C ILE A 238 18.51 -2.00 22.40
N LEU A 239 18.15 -0.73 22.57
CA LEU A 239 16.97 -0.31 23.31
C LEU A 239 15.81 -0.14 22.33
N VAL A 240 14.72 -0.86 22.56
CA VAL A 240 13.57 -0.89 21.64
C VAL A 240 12.39 -0.21 22.27
N GLN A 241 11.76 0.68 21.52
CA GLN A 241 10.47 1.28 21.85
C GLN A 241 9.44 0.87 20.80
N VAL A 242 8.24 0.45 21.24
CA VAL A 242 7.18 -0.06 20.40
C VAL A 242 5.93 0.82 20.57
N LYS A 243 5.27 1.16 19.48
CA LYS A 243 4.02 1.93 19.48
C LYS A 243 2.97 1.28 18.60
N SER A 244 1.82 0.96 19.20
CA SER A 244 0.67 0.32 18.54
C SER A 244 -0.40 1.33 18.06
N GLN A 245 -0.07 2.63 18.04
CA GLN A 245 -1.01 3.67 17.60
C GLN A 245 -1.25 3.64 16.09
N ASP A 246 -2.45 4.04 15.67
CA ASP A 246 -2.82 4.10 14.25
C ASP A 246 -2.38 5.42 13.58
N SER A 247 -2.03 6.46 14.36
CA SER A 247 -1.54 7.74 13.83
C SER A 247 -0.01 7.75 13.65
N ASP A 248 0.45 8.52 12.67
CA ASP A 248 1.88 8.66 12.38
C ASP A 248 2.69 9.09 13.60
N ILE A 249 3.87 8.52 13.73
CA ILE A 249 4.81 8.82 14.82
C ILE A 249 5.47 10.18 14.59
N LYS A 250 5.43 11.02 15.62
CA LYS A 250 6.08 12.32 15.61
C LYS A 250 7.54 12.25 16.04
N GLU A 251 8.35 13.20 15.58
CA GLU A 251 9.76 13.33 15.94
C GLU A 251 10.01 13.30 17.47
N THR A 252 9.18 14.04 18.24
CA THR A 252 9.29 14.11 19.70
C THR A 252 9.19 12.76 20.40
N THR A 253 8.41 11.83 19.80
CA THR A 253 8.27 10.48 20.33
C THR A 253 9.56 9.65 20.15
N ILE A 254 10.27 9.84 19.03
CA ILE A 254 11.57 9.19 18.79
C ILE A 254 12.68 9.81 19.67
N GLN A 255 12.61 11.12 19.87
CA GLN A 255 13.54 11.84 20.75
C GLN A 255 13.48 11.32 22.20
N SER A 256 12.32 10.84 22.68
CA SER A 256 12.21 10.24 24.00
C SER A 256 13.03 8.94 24.12
N LEU A 257 13.05 8.10 23.09
CA LEU A 257 13.94 6.93 23.02
C LEU A 257 15.41 7.38 23.08
N LYS A 258 15.79 8.39 22.30
CA LYS A 258 17.14 8.94 22.30
C LYS A 258 17.56 9.42 23.69
N GLY A 259 16.65 10.06 24.43
CA GLY A 259 16.90 10.53 25.80
C GLY A 259 17.14 9.42 26.82
N ALA A 260 16.61 8.22 26.60
CA ALA A 260 16.81 7.06 27.45
C ALA A 260 18.09 6.27 27.14
N MET A 261 18.74 6.51 25.98
CA MET A 261 19.96 5.85 25.55
C MET A 261 21.19 6.42 26.26
N ARG A 262 22.16 5.56 26.55
CA ARG A 262 23.50 5.92 27.04
C ARG A 262 24.51 5.84 25.90
N GLU A 263 25.71 6.33 26.15
CA GLU A 263 26.82 6.18 25.22
C GLU A 263 27.08 4.69 24.92
N GLY A 264 27.19 4.34 23.64
CA GLY A 264 27.34 2.97 23.16
C GLY A 264 26.04 2.19 22.95
N ASP A 265 24.87 2.75 23.29
CA ASP A 265 23.58 2.13 23.00
C ASP A 265 23.15 2.40 21.56
N TYR A 266 22.39 1.47 20.98
CA TYR A 266 21.61 1.66 19.76
C TYR A 266 20.13 1.69 20.09
N GLY A 267 19.36 2.43 19.30
CA GLY A 267 17.90 2.52 19.41
C GLY A 267 17.19 1.81 18.26
N LEU A 268 16.09 1.16 18.58
CA LEU A 268 15.14 0.64 17.59
C LEU A 268 13.75 1.15 17.94
N PHE A 269 13.14 1.87 17.03
CA PHE A 269 11.76 2.34 17.18
C PHE A 269 10.85 1.56 16.24
N VAL A 270 9.85 0.85 16.77
CA VAL A 270 8.93 0.00 15.99
C VAL A 270 7.51 0.51 16.10
N THR A 271 6.81 0.62 14.99
CA THR A 271 5.40 1.03 14.96
C THR A 271 4.60 0.27 13.89
N LEU A 272 3.28 0.14 14.09
CA LEU A 272 2.36 -0.36 13.08
C LEU A 272 1.93 0.72 12.08
N SER A 273 2.13 2.01 12.42
CA SER A 273 1.85 3.17 11.57
C SER A 273 3.09 3.63 10.79
N ASN A 274 3.04 4.83 10.24
CA ASN A 274 4.16 5.46 9.55
C ASN A 274 4.84 6.52 10.45
N TYR A 275 5.91 7.12 9.92
CA TYR A 275 6.59 8.27 10.52
C TYR A 275 6.18 9.55 9.80
N THR A 276 5.96 10.64 10.55
CA THR A 276 5.80 11.96 9.92
C THR A 276 7.08 12.34 9.17
N LYS A 277 7.00 13.27 8.21
CA LYS A 277 8.17 13.75 7.45
C LYS A 277 9.32 14.23 8.35
N ASN A 278 8.98 14.88 9.48
CA ASN A 278 10.00 15.36 10.42
C ASN A 278 10.61 14.20 11.20
N ALA A 279 9.79 13.23 11.63
CA ALA A 279 10.26 12.03 12.30
C ALA A 279 11.21 11.22 11.41
N GLN A 280 10.88 11.06 10.12
CA GLN A 280 11.74 10.37 9.15
C GLN A 280 13.08 11.11 8.97
N LYS A 281 13.06 12.43 8.79
CA LYS A 281 14.29 13.24 8.71
C LYS A 281 15.16 13.12 9.97
N TYR A 282 14.53 13.04 11.14
CA TYR A 282 15.25 12.83 12.38
C TYR A 282 15.93 11.46 12.43
N LEU A 283 15.23 10.39 12.04
CA LEU A 283 15.80 9.05 11.92
C LEU A 283 16.97 9.03 10.94
N ASP A 284 16.82 9.63 9.75
CA ASP A 284 17.85 9.70 8.71
C ASP A 284 19.12 10.43 9.20
N SER A 285 18.95 11.44 10.09
CA SER A 285 20.05 12.22 10.68
C SER A 285 20.63 11.60 11.96
N THR A 286 20.03 10.52 12.47
CA THR A 286 20.42 9.90 13.75
C THR A 286 20.74 8.41 13.54
N PRO A 287 21.90 8.06 12.96
CA PRO A 287 22.20 6.69 12.50
C PRO A 287 22.27 5.63 13.60
N ILE A 288 22.34 6.04 14.87
CA ILE A 288 22.28 5.13 16.01
C ILE A 288 20.85 4.70 16.39
N ILE A 289 19.83 5.28 15.76
CA ILE A 289 18.42 4.89 15.91
C ILE A 289 17.86 4.45 14.57
N ARG A 290 17.36 3.22 14.51
CA ARG A 290 16.61 2.73 13.37
C ARG A 290 15.12 2.80 13.66
N GLY A 291 14.35 3.32 12.70
CA GLY A 291 12.89 3.18 12.67
C GLY A 291 12.49 1.95 11.85
N ILE A 292 11.45 1.25 12.31
CA ILE A 292 10.74 0.19 11.56
C ILE A 292 9.26 0.57 11.57
N ASN A 293 8.73 0.93 10.42
CA ASN A 293 7.31 1.22 10.24
C ASN A 293 6.50 -0.08 10.01
N GLY A 294 5.17 0.04 9.87
CA GLY A 294 4.29 -1.12 9.69
C GLY A 294 4.63 -1.96 8.45
N THR A 295 5.03 -1.34 7.35
CA THR A 295 5.43 -2.05 6.12
C THR A 295 6.73 -2.83 6.31
N GLU A 296 7.76 -2.18 6.84
CA GLU A 296 9.05 -2.82 7.14
C GLU A 296 8.90 -3.94 8.17
N LEU A 297 8.01 -3.75 9.16
CA LEU A 297 7.72 -4.79 10.16
C LEU A 297 7.12 -6.03 9.50
N VAL A 298 6.17 -5.85 8.57
CA VAL A 298 5.57 -6.96 7.83
C VAL A 298 6.60 -7.68 6.95
N ASP A 299 7.49 -6.95 6.29
CA ASP A 299 8.57 -7.55 5.50
C ASP A 299 9.50 -8.41 6.37
N LEU A 300 9.81 -7.95 7.58
CA LEU A 300 10.59 -8.74 8.56
C LEU A 300 9.83 -9.98 9.04
N ILE A 301 8.53 -9.86 9.30
CA ILE A 301 7.67 -10.99 9.67
C ILE A 301 7.69 -12.06 8.58
N LEU A 302 7.47 -11.68 7.33
CA LEU A 302 7.50 -12.62 6.20
C LEU A 302 8.88 -13.30 6.07
N LYS A 303 9.96 -12.55 6.25
CA LYS A 303 11.33 -13.07 6.16
C LYS A 303 11.66 -14.10 7.24
N TYR A 304 11.16 -13.90 8.46
CA TYR A 304 11.46 -14.75 9.63
C TYR A 304 10.25 -15.55 10.12
N TYR A 305 9.23 -15.70 9.27
CA TYR A 305 7.95 -16.30 9.65
C TYR A 305 8.09 -17.70 10.24
N GLU A 306 8.92 -18.54 9.64
CA GLU A 306 9.11 -19.93 10.09
C GLU A 306 9.83 -20.02 11.45
N ASP A 307 10.58 -19.00 11.83
CA ASP A 307 11.32 -18.91 13.10
C ASP A 307 10.50 -18.25 14.22
N LEU A 308 9.32 -17.69 13.90
CA LEU A 308 8.40 -17.18 14.91
C LEU A 308 7.84 -18.30 15.78
N SER A 309 7.54 -17.97 17.04
CA SER A 309 6.90 -18.93 17.95
C SER A 309 5.53 -19.37 17.41
N GLU A 310 5.13 -20.59 17.78
CA GLU A 310 3.88 -21.21 17.34
C GLU A 310 2.64 -20.35 17.68
N LYS A 311 2.69 -19.63 18.80
CA LYS A 311 1.64 -18.67 19.20
C LYS A 311 1.36 -17.66 18.11
N TYR A 312 2.40 -17.05 17.56
CA TYR A 312 2.26 -15.98 16.58
C TYR A 312 2.02 -16.51 15.17
N ARG A 313 2.58 -17.67 14.81
CA ARG A 313 2.23 -18.35 13.55
C ARG A 313 0.75 -18.77 13.50
N LYS A 314 0.16 -19.18 14.63
CA LYS A 314 -1.28 -19.45 14.71
C LYS A 314 -2.12 -18.17 14.65
N MET A 315 -1.61 -17.06 15.17
CA MET A 315 -2.29 -15.76 15.13
C MET A 315 -2.31 -15.17 13.72
N ILE A 316 -1.21 -15.37 12.96
CA ILE A 316 -1.06 -14.93 11.57
C ILE A 316 -0.90 -16.19 10.70
N PRO A 317 -2.00 -16.92 10.39
CA PRO A 317 -1.90 -18.19 9.69
C PRO A 317 -1.53 -17.98 8.22
N LEU A 318 -0.27 -18.22 7.87
CA LEU A 318 0.24 -18.16 6.49
C LEU A 318 0.67 -19.54 6.02
N LYS A 319 0.61 -19.73 4.71
CA LYS A 319 1.17 -20.89 4.02
C LYS A 319 2.16 -20.43 2.97
N MET A 320 3.37 -21.00 2.99
CA MET A 320 4.35 -20.74 1.94
C MET A 320 3.91 -21.41 0.64
N VAL A 321 3.90 -20.65 -0.45
CA VAL A 321 3.61 -21.13 -1.80
C VAL A 321 4.58 -20.51 -2.79
N TYR A 322 4.90 -21.23 -3.89
CA TYR A 322 5.66 -20.69 -4.99
C TYR A 322 4.70 -20.03 -5.98
N ILE A 323 4.93 -18.78 -6.28
CA ILE A 323 4.13 -18.00 -7.21
C ILE A 323 4.96 -17.77 -8.47
N PRO A 324 4.44 -18.11 -9.68
CA PRO A 324 5.12 -17.78 -10.92
C PRO A 324 5.29 -16.26 -11.06
N VAL A 325 6.50 -15.83 -11.39
CA VAL A 325 6.80 -14.42 -11.71
C VAL A 325 7.23 -14.32 -13.17
N PRO A 326 7.01 -13.19 -13.87
CA PRO A 326 7.56 -12.95 -15.19
C PRO A 326 9.09 -13.10 -15.17
N LYS A 327 9.66 -13.65 -16.24
CA LYS A 327 11.11 -13.65 -16.40
C LYS A 327 11.58 -12.19 -16.55
N GLU A 328 12.54 -11.81 -15.74
CA GLU A 328 13.30 -10.56 -15.98
C GLU A 328 14.10 -10.79 -17.27
N GLU A 329 13.96 -9.87 -18.25
CA GLU A 329 14.73 -9.86 -19.49
C GLU A 329 16.17 -9.34 -19.26
#